data_0b07a92b6ef048c851f5eacaee4016a7
#
_entry.id   0b07a92b6ef048c851f5eacaee4016a7
#
_cell.length_a   1.000
_cell.length_b   1.000
_cell.length_c   1.000
_cell.angle_alpha   90.00
_cell.angle_beta   90.00
_cell.angle_gamma   90.00
#
_symmetry.space_group_name_H-M   'P 1'
#
loop_
_entity.id
_entity.type
_entity.pdbx_description
1 polymer ?
#
loop_
_entity_poly.entity_id
_entity_poly.type
_entity_poly.pdbx_seq_one_letter_code
_entity_poly.pdbx_strand_id
1 'polypeptide(L)'
;MLSSADKVAGQGVGSAYLEQVKLVREGGADLFDVYINSRKKCDIVHCHTIDPINFIRMKKGKHVNVCYVHFLPDTLNGSIQLPKLAFSLFKRYVVRFYKTADYLVVVNPMFMNELEVYGIPREKMVYIPNYVSKQDFYKKSQSERAALRKKYEIDEAAFVVIGVGQVQMRKGVLDFIEVAKQLPDIQFVWCGGFSFGKITDGYEELKKVVENPPANVKFLGIIPREEMNDLYNVSDVLFMPSYNELFPMAILEAVNLHVPLVLRDLDLYRDILFEKYERANDNAGFVQAIKRLYEEPQVYEAKALQSKEISEYYCKENVLKIWREFYSGIYKRFVNKG
;
A
#
# COMPACT_ATOMS: atom_id res chain seq x y z
N MET A 1 13.45 -8.02 -13.14
CA MET A 1 12.89 -7.09 -12.16
C MET A 1 13.97 -6.68 -11.15
N LEU A 2 14.09 -5.40 -10.83
CA LEU A 2 15.15 -4.83 -9.98
C LEU A 2 14.53 -4.08 -8.81
N SER A 3 14.92 -4.45 -7.57
CA SER A 3 14.45 -3.81 -6.35
C SER A 3 15.44 -3.99 -5.21
N SER A 4 15.50 -3.01 -4.32
CA SER A 4 16.15 -3.10 -3.01
C SER A 4 15.12 -2.99 -1.86
N ALA A 5 13.83 -2.92 -2.18
CA ALA A 5 12.76 -2.67 -1.22
C ALA A 5 12.49 -3.86 -0.28
N ASP A 6 12.88 -5.06 -0.67
CA ASP A 6 12.81 -6.28 0.14
C ASP A 6 13.75 -6.28 1.37
N LYS A 7 14.71 -5.33 1.39
CA LYS A 7 15.69 -5.18 2.48
C LYS A 7 15.18 -4.36 3.67
N VAL A 8 14.03 -3.71 3.53
CA VAL A 8 13.48 -2.82 4.58
C VAL A 8 12.13 -3.35 5.04
N ALA A 9 12.09 -3.87 6.26
CA ALA A 9 10.86 -4.40 6.86
C ALA A 9 9.80 -3.30 7.08
N GLY A 10 8.51 -3.66 6.98
CA GLY A 10 7.38 -2.77 7.27
C GLY A 10 7.10 -1.71 6.20
N GLN A 11 7.63 -1.87 4.98
CA GLN A 11 7.36 -0.95 3.88
C GLN A 11 6.43 -1.56 2.82
N GLY A 12 5.36 -0.83 2.45
CA GLY A 12 4.40 -1.24 1.43
C GLY A 12 5.01 -1.46 0.04
N VAL A 13 6.09 -0.75 -0.30
CA VAL A 13 6.83 -0.92 -1.56
C VAL A 13 7.41 -2.33 -1.69
N GLY A 14 7.99 -2.87 -0.61
CA GLY A 14 8.51 -4.23 -0.57
C GLY A 14 7.39 -5.26 -0.79
N SER A 15 6.27 -5.09 -0.11
CA SER A 15 5.09 -5.95 -0.27
C SER A 15 4.55 -5.92 -1.70
N ALA A 16 4.36 -4.72 -2.28
CA ALA A 16 3.88 -4.57 -3.66
C ALA A 16 4.83 -5.22 -4.68
N TYR A 17 6.14 -5.07 -4.48
CA TYR A 17 7.16 -5.72 -5.32
C TYR A 17 7.06 -7.24 -5.27
N LEU A 18 7.00 -7.83 -4.07
CA LEU A 18 6.94 -9.29 -3.90
C LEU A 18 5.66 -9.87 -4.50
N GLU A 19 4.51 -9.22 -4.29
CA GLU A 19 3.23 -9.64 -4.89
C GLU A 19 3.27 -9.60 -6.41
N GLN A 20 3.80 -8.53 -7.01
CA GLN A 20 3.89 -8.44 -8.46
C GLN A 20 4.86 -9.47 -9.03
N VAL A 21 6.03 -9.68 -8.40
CA VAL A 21 6.99 -10.70 -8.84
C VAL A 21 6.36 -12.08 -8.82
N LYS A 22 5.67 -12.45 -7.73
CA LYS A 22 4.95 -13.71 -7.58
C LYS A 22 3.89 -13.86 -8.67
N LEU A 23 3.04 -12.84 -8.83
CA LEU A 23 1.97 -12.80 -9.82
C LEU A 23 2.48 -13.04 -11.26
N VAL A 24 3.48 -12.27 -11.69
CA VAL A 24 4.00 -12.34 -13.06
C VAL A 24 4.83 -13.60 -13.29
N ARG A 25 5.62 -14.04 -12.31
CA ARG A 25 6.45 -15.25 -12.43
C ARG A 25 5.61 -16.51 -12.51
N GLU A 26 4.55 -16.62 -11.70
CA GLU A 26 3.68 -17.79 -11.70
C GLU A 26 2.65 -17.76 -12.86
N GLY A 27 2.02 -16.61 -13.05
CA GLY A 27 0.94 -16.46 -14.01
C GLY A 27 1.37 -16.07 -15.43
N GLY A 28 2.64 -15.75 -15.64
CA GLY A 28 3.22 -15.38 -16.93
C GLY A 28 4.32 -16.31 -17.42
N ALA A 29 4.53 -17.46 -16.77
CA ALA A 29 5.62 -18.40 -17.07
C ALA A 29 5.60 -18.97 -18.53
N ASP A 30 4.44 -18.93 -19.18
CA ASP A 30 4.27 -19.30 -20.58
C ASP A 30 4.75 -18.20 -21.57
N LEU A 31 4.94 -16.97 -21.09
CA LEU A 31 5.30 -15.80 -21.91
C LEU A 31 6.63 -15.17 -21.52
N PHE A 32 7.03 -15.25 -20.25
CA PHE A 32 8.15 -14.48 -19.70
C PHE A 32 9.07 -15.33 -18.83
N ASP A 33 10.39 -15.17 -19.03
CA ASP A 33 11.41 -15.55 -18.05
C ASP A 33 11.67 -14.38 -17.10
N VAL A 34 11.30 -14.53 -15.82
CA VAL A 34 11.47 -13.47 -14.82
C VAL A 34 12.76 -13.67 -14.02
N TYR A 35 13.70 -12.76 -14.18
CA TYR A 35 14.95 -12.69 -13.40
C TYR A 35 14.87 -11.58 -12.34
N ILE A 36 15.22 -11.91 -11.10
CA ILE A 36 15.17 -10.99 -9.96
C ILE A 36 16.59 -10.55 -9.63
N ASN A 37 16.83 -9.23 -9.57
CA ASN A 37 18.12 -8.61 -9.24
C ASN A 37 19.33 -9.21 -10.01
N SER A 38 19.07 -9.72 -11.21
CA SER A 38 20.06 -10.42 -12.04
C SER A 38 20.79 -9.47 -12.99
N ARG A 39 22.05 -9.80 -13.32
CA ARG A 39 22.86 -9.11 -14.34
C ARG A 39 22.68 -9.70 -15.75
N LYS A 40 21.86 -10.71 -15.92
CA LYS A 40 21.59 -11.32 -17.24
C LYS A 40 21.04 -10.28 -18.21
N LYS A 41 21.36 -10.45 -19.49
CA LYS A 41 20.71 -9.69 -20.58
C LYS A 41 19.23 -10.04 -20.60
N CYS A 42 18.39 -9.06 -20.82
CA CYS A 42 16.93 -9.19 -20.87
C CYS A 42 16.36 -8.13 -21.81
N ASP A 43 15.19 -8.38 -22.34
CA ASP A 43 14.49 -7.47 -23.26
C ASP A 43 13.84 -6.30 -22.51
N ILE A 44 13.43 -6.57 -21.27
CA ILE A 44 12.76 -5.58 -20.42
C ILE A 44 13.48 -5.50 -19.07
N VAL A 45 13.89 -4.30 -18.68
CA VAL A 45 14.39 -3.98 -17.34
C VAL A 45 13.28 -3.25 -16.58
N HIS A 46 12.75 -3.86 -15.53
CA HIS A 46 11.71 -3.26 -14.71
C HIS A 46 12.26 -2.90 -13.33
N CYS A 47 12.35 -1.58 -13.04
CA CYS A 47 12.87 -1.04 -11.79
C CYS A 47 11.72 -0.71 -10.84
N HIS A 48 11.75 -1.26 -9.62
CA HIS A 48 10.80 -0.99 -8.53
C HIS A 48 11.36 0.02 -7.52
N THR A 49 12.68 0.21 -7.53
CA THR A 49 13.35 1.18 -6.67
C THR A 49 14.27 2.08 -7.50
N ILE A 50 14.48 3.30 -7.01
CA ILE A 50 15.23 4.34 -7.69
C ILE A 50 16.74 4.28 -7.38
N ASP A 51 17.29 3.09 -7.16
CA ASP A 51 18.71 2.91 -6.84
C ASP A 51 19.60 3.48 -7.95
N PRO A 52 20.71 4.16 -7.60
CA PRO A 52 21.66 4.71 -8.60
C PRO A 52 22.21 3.66 -9.56
N ILE A 53 22.42 2.43 -9.11
CA ILE A 53 22.85 1.32 -9.96
C ILE A 53 21.83 0.99 -11.05
N ASN A 54 20.55 1.05 -10.73
CA ASN A 54 19.45 0.83 -11.68
C ASN A 54 19.42 1.95 -12.72
N PHE A 55 19.67 3.19 -12.30
CA PHE A 55 19.76 4.34 -13.21
C PHE A 55 20.88 4.18 -14.25
N ILE A 56 22.05 3.70 -13.81
CA ILE A 56 23.18 3.42 -14.70
C ILE A 56 22.81 2.29 -15.67
N ARG A 57 22.14 1.25 -15.18
CA ARG A 57 21.73 0.11 -16.00
C ARG A 57 20.76 0.51 -17.09
N MET A 58 19.75 1.32 -16.77
CA MET A 58 18.78 1.82 -17.75
C MET A 58 19.45 2.57 -18.91
N LYS A 59 20.57 3.27 -18.65
CA LYS A 59 21.29 4.04 -19.68
C LYS A 59 22.20 3.21 -20.56
N LYS A 60 22.64 2.04 -20.14
CA LYS A 60 23.73 1.29 -20.79
C LYS A 60 23.26 0.13 -21.65
N GLY A 61 21.99 -0.23 -21.65
CA GLY A 61 21.51 -1.44 -22.31
C GLY A 61 20.61 -1.20 -23.51
N LYS A 62 20.58 -2.16 -24.44
CA LYS A 62 19.54 -2.27 -25.46
C LYS A 62 18.40 -3.12 -24.90
N HIS A 63 17.47 -2.49 -24.18
CA HIS A 63 16.30 -3.11 -23.56
C HIS A 63 15.24 -2.03 -23.32
N VAL A 64 14.01 -2.43 -23.11
CA VAL A 64 12.94 -1.52 -22.70
C VAL A 64 13.05 -1.27 -21.19
N ASN A 65 13.08 0.00 -20.80
CA ASN A 65 13.13 0.41 -19.41
C ASN A 65 11.72 0.70 -18.90
N VAL A 66 11.31 -0.03 -17.88
CA VAL A 66 10.07 0.19 -17.15
C VAL A 66 10.40 0.61 -15.73
N CYS A 67 9.76 1.65 -15.21
CA CYS A 67 9.83 2.02 -13.80
C CYS A 67 8.45 1.92 -13.15
N TYR A 68 8.39 1.29 -12.01
CA TYR A 68 7.22 1.30 -11.15
C TYR A 68 7.26 2.55 -10.26
N VAL A 69 6.21 3.36 -10.31
CA VAL A 69 6.09 4.57 -9.50
C VAL A 69 5.44 4.24 -8.17
N HIS A 70 6.27 3.90 -7.19
CA HIS A 70 5.82 3.60 -5.82
C HIS A 70 5.72 4.85 -4.94
N PHE A 71 6.19 6.00 -5.39
CA PHE A 71 6.04 7.29 -4.71
C PHE A 71 6.29 8.42 -5.70
N LEU A 72 5.70 9.56 -5.39
CA LEU A 72 5.96 10.81 -6.06
C LEU A 72 7.00 11.62 -5.27
N PRO A 73 7.79 12.50 -5.91
CA PRO A 73 8.78 13.30 -5.20
C PRO A 73 8.21 14.06 -3.99
N ASP A 74 6.98 14.55 -4.09
CA ASP A 74 6.34 15.35 -3.05
C ASP A 74 5.69 14.51 -1.94
N THR A 75 5.42 13.22 -2.14
CA THR A 75 4.83 12.34 -1.12
C THR A 75 5.81 11.97 0.00
N LEU A 76 7.08 12.34 -0.12
CA LEU A 76 8.09 12.18 0.93
C LEU A 76 8.02 13.28 1.99
N ASN A 77 7.31 14.37 1.73
CA ASN A 77 7.02 15.38 2.74
C ASN A 77 6.21 14.75 3.89
N GLY A 78 6.62 15.01 5.14
CA GLY A 78 5.99 14.42 6.33
C GLY A 78 6.36 12.94 6.60
N SER A 79 7.29 12.36 5.81
CA SER A 79 7.83 11.01 6.08
C SER A 79 9.23 11.04 6.68
N ILE A 80 10.10 11.93 6.16
CA ILE A 80 11.51 12.03 6.54
C ILE A 80 11.88 13.50 6.65
N GLN A 81 12.60 13.86 7.71
CA GLN A 81 13.20 15.19 7.86
C GLN A 81 14.50 15.27 7.06
N LEU A 82 14.50 15.99 5.94
CA LEU A 82 15.68 16.28 5.15
C LEU A 82 15.88 17.81 5.03
N PRO A 83 17.13 18.32 5.05
CA PRO A 83 17.41 19.72 4.74
C PRO A 83 16.86 20.09 3.34
N LYS A 84 16.30 21.29 3.20
CA LYS A 84 15.61 21.76 1.96
C LYS A 84 16.45 21.55 0.69
N LEU A 85 17.78 21.81 0.77
CA LEU A 85 18.68 21.62 -0.38
C LEU A 85 18.82 20.13 -0.76
N ALA A 86 19.00 19.24 0.23
CA ALA A 86 19.10 17.81 0.01
C ALA A 86 17.80 17.25 -0.59
N PHE A 87 16.64 17.71 -0.09
CA PHE A 87 15.34 17.35 -0.63
C PHE A 87 15.17 17.79 -2.09
N SER A 88 15.59 19.02 -2.43
CA SER A 88 15.53 19.53 -3.82
C SER A 88 16.40 18.71 -4.78
N LEU A 89 17.61 18.34 -4.36
CA LEU A 89 18.51 17.49 -5.15
C LEU A 89 17.94 16.09 -5.33
N PHE A 90 17.37 15.52 -4.27
CA PHE A 90 16.70 14.22 -4.32
C PHE A 90 15.49 14.25 -5.26
N LYS A 91 14.62 15.26 -5.17
CA LYS A 91 13.49 15.46 -6.08
C LYS A 91 13.93 15.50 -7.54
N ARG A 92 15.00 16.26 -7.86
CA ARG A 92 15.55 16.33 -9.22
C ARG A 92 16.07 14.96 -9.69
N TYR A 93 16.72 14.21 -8.81
CA TYR A 93 17.18 12.86 -9.09
C TYR A 93 16.03 11.93 -9.43
N VAL A 94 14.97 11.89 -8.62
CA VAL A 94 13.77 11.05 -8.83
C VAL A 94 13.12 11.37 -10.18
N VAL A 95 12.87 12.65 -10.46
CA VAL A 95 12.28 13.08 -11.74
C VAL A 95 13.15 12.66 -12.93
N ARG A 96 14.49 12.82 -12.80
CA ARG A 96 15.42 12.39 -13.85
C ARG A 96 15.43 10.88 -14.04
N PHE A 97 15.31 10.12 -12.94
CA PHE A 97 15.20 8.67 -12.97
C PHE A 97 13.95 8.24 -13.77
N TYR A 98 12.79 8.78 -13.43
CA TYR A 98 11.54 8.48 -14.13
C TYR A 98 11.57 8.90 -15.61
N LYS A 99 12.12 10.06 -15.94
CA LYS A 99 12.29 10.51 -17.34
C LYS A 99 13.16 9.59 -18.17
N THR A 100 14.08 8.83 -17.58
CA THR A 100 14.98 7.89 -18.26
C THR A 100 14.25 6.60 -18.66
N ALA A 101 13.14 6.26 -18.03
CA ALA A 101 12.34 5.11 -18.41
C ALA A 101 11.60 5.34 -19.73
N ASP A 102 11.42 4.25 -20.49
CA ASP A 102 10.56 4.24 -21.67
C ASP A 102 9.09 4.20 -21.29
N TYR A 103 8.77 3.49 -20.19
CA TYR A 103 7.43 3.40 -19.63
C TYR A 103 7.45 3.55 -18.10
N LEU A 104 6.41 4.21 -17.58
CA LEU A 104 6.13 4.29 -16.15
C LEU A 104 4.85 3.54 -15.83
N VAL A 105 4.90 2.65 -14.86
CA VAL A 105 3.71 2.04 -14.29
C VAL A 105 3.33 2.80 -13.04
N VAL A 106 2.12 3.34 -13.01
CA VAL A 106 1.56 4.05 -11.86
C VAL A 106 0.50 3.18 -11.18
N VAL A 107 0.45 3.22 -9.86
CA VAL A 107 -0.50 2.45 -9.04
C VAL A 107 -1.86 3.14 -8.89
N ASN A 108 -1.94 4.41 -9.29
CA ASN A 108 -3.15 5.22 -9.21
C ASN A 108 -3.21 6.15 -10.43
N PRO A 109 -4.37 6.23 -11.14
CA PRO A 109 -4.52 7.09 -12.31
C PRO A 109 -4.22 8.56 -12.04
N MET A 110 -4.54 9.06 -10.84
CA MET A 110 -4.34 10.44 -10.44
C MET A 110 -2.87 10.88 -10.53
N PHE A 111 -1.94 9.95 -10.29
CA PHE A 111 -0.50 10.26 -10.36
C PHE A 111 0.01 10.55 -11.77
N MET A 112 -0.74 10.16 -12.81
CA MET A 112 -0.38 10.55 -14.17
C MET A 112 -0.40 12.08 -14.33
N ASN A 113 -1.40 12.76 -13.75
CA ASN A 113 -1.51 14.21 -13.80
C ASN A 113 -0.35 14.88 -13.04
N GLU A 114 0.01 14.33 -11.88
CA GLU A 114 1.14 14.88 -11.10
C GLU A 114 2.49 14.67 -11.79
N LEU A 115 2.68 13.53 -12.46
CA LEU A 115 3.90 13.27 -13.24
C LEU A 115 3.99 14.14 -14.51
N GLU A 116 2.87 14.50 -15.12
CA GLU A 116 2.84 15.47 -16.25
C GLU A 116 3.36 16.84 -15.82
N VAL A 117 3.08 17.30 -14.59
CA VAL A 117 3.64 18.55 -14.04
C VAL A 117 5.17 18.53 -14.02
N TYR A 118 5.79 17.35 -13.87
CA TYR A 118 7.25 17.20 -13.99
C TYR A 118 7.75 17.05 -15.41
N GLY A 119 6.88 17.19 -16.41
CA GLY A 119 7.20 17.07 -17.83
C GLY A 119 7.50 15.63 -18.25
N ILE A 120 6.77 14.67 -17.71
CA ILE A 120 6.76 13.27 -18.17
C ILE A 120 5.52 13.09 -19.04
N PRO A 121 5.67 12.71 -20.32
CA PRO A 121 4.55 12.60 -21.25
C PRO A 121 3.59 11.47 -20.84
N ARG A 122 2.27 11.70 -20.97
CA ARG A 122 1.23 10.76 -20.57
C ARG A 122 1.29 9.42 -21.31
N GLU A 123 1.72 9.44 -22.57
CA GLU A 123 1.88 8.25 -23.40
C GLU A 123 2.95 7.28 -22.89
N LYS A 124 3.82 7.73 -22.00
CA LYS A 124 4.77 6.86 -21.28
C LYS A 124 4.19 6.20 -20.04
N MET A 125 3.02 6.61 -19.58
CA MET A 125 2.43 6.17 -18.32
C MET A 125 1.33 5.14 -18.55
N VAL A 126 1.32 4.11 -17.72
CA VAL A 126 0.28 3.07 -17.71
C VAL A 126 -0.17 2.85 -16.29
N TYR A 127 -1.49 2.87 -16.06
CA TYR A 127 -2.05 2.48 -14.79
C TYR A 127 -2.12 0.95 -14.70
N ILE A 128 -1.44 0.39 -13.75
CA ILE A 128 -1.59 -1.02 -13.36
C ILE A 128 -1.68 -1.05 -11.83
N PRO A 129 -2.81 -1.50 -11.27
CA PRO A 129 -3.02 -1.48 -9.83
C PRO A 129 -2.08 -2.42 -9.09
N ASN A 130 -1.89 -2.16 -7.80
CA ASN A 130 -1.34 -3.15 -6.89
C ASN A 130 -2.25 -4.39 -6.82
N TYR A 131 -1.66 -5.50 -6.42
CA TYR A 131 -2.33 -6.78 -6.24
C TYR A 131 -1.93 -7.40 -4.91
N VAL A 132 -2.85 -8.12 -4.29
CA VAL A 132 -2.60 -8.94 -3.10
C VAL A 132 -3.19 -10.32 -3.31
N SER A 133 -2.39 -11.35 -3.05
CA SER A 133 -2.79 -12.74 -3.22
C SER A 133 -3.87 -13.17 -2.22
N LYS A 134 -5.00 -13.71 -2.72
CA LYS A 134 -6.03 -14.36 -1.89
C LYS A 134 -5.56 -15.69 -1.28
N GLN A 135 -4.39 -16.19 -1.65
CA GLN A 135 -3.77 -17.34 -1.00
C GLN A 135 -3.09 -16.94 0.31
N ASP A 136 -2.58 -15.70 0.37
CA ASP A 136 -1.85 -15.17 1.53
C ASP A 136 -2.78 -14.36 2.44
N PHE A 137 -3.83 -13.71 1.87
CA PHE A 137 -4.82 -12.92 2.58
C PHE A 137 -6.22 -13.42 2.28
N TYR A 138 -6.81 -14.15 3.22
CA TYR A 138 -8.12 -14.80 3.09
C TYR A 138 -8.86 -14.84 4.41
N LYS A 139 -10.17 -14.87 4.32
CA LYS A 139 -11.07 -14.96 5.47
C LYS A 139 -11.00 -16.36 6.06
N LYS A 140 -10.66 -16.45 7.34
CA LYS A 140 -10.64 -17.70 8.12
C LYS A 140 -12.04 -18.03 8.65
N SER A 141 -12.23 -19.27 9.08
CA SER A 141 -13.46 -19.70 9.75
C SER A 141 -13.66 -19.00 11.09
N GLN A 142 -14.88 -19.01 11.60
CA GLN A 142 -15.20 -18.40 12.89
C GLN A 142 -14.42 -19.04 14.05
N SER A 143 -14.21 -20.37 14.01
CA SER A 143 -13.42 -21.08 15.03
C SER A 143 -11.95 -20.69 15.01
N GLU A 144 -11.35 -20.51 13.81
CA GLU A 144 -9.98 -20.01 13.68
C GLU A 144 -9.87 -18.56 14.17
N ARG A 145 -10.86 -17.70 13.83
CA ARG A 145 -10.92 -16.31 14.31
C ARG A 145 -10.98 -16.25 15.83
N ALA A 146 -11.79 -17.08 16.49
CA ALA A 146 -11.86 -17.15 17.96
C ALA A 146 -10.52 -17.58 18.58
N ALA A 147 -9.85 -18.58 17.98
CA ALA A 147 -8.52 -18.99 18.41
C ALA A 147 -7.47 -17.88 18.26
N LEU A 148 -7.53 -17.11 17.17
CA LEU A 148 -6.64 -15.96 16.94
C LEU A 148 -6.90 -14.83 17.94
N ARG A 149 -8.17 -14.51 18.23
CA ARG A 149 -8.51 -13.49 19.24
C ARG A 149 -7.93 -13.86 20.62
N LYS A 150 -8.02 -15.14 21.00
CA LYS A 150 -7.37 -15.64 22.20
C LYS A 150 -5.83 -15.50 22.14
N LYS A 151 -5.20 -15.83 20.99
CA LYS A 151 -3.74 -15.70 20.79
C LYS A 151 -3.27 -14.25 20.98
N TYR A 152 -4.05 -13.27 20.49
CA TYR A 152 -3.70 -11.85 20.58
C TYR A 152 -4.30 -11.13 21.80
N GLU A 153 -4.86 -11.89 22.74
CA GLU A 153 -5.49 -11.36 23.97
C GLU A 153 -6.56 -10.29 23.65
N ILE A 154 -7.40 -10.59 22.67
CA ILE A 154 -8.56 -9.81 22.26
C ILE A 154 -9.82 -10.54 22.77
N ASP A 155 -10.72 -9.81 23.42
CA ASP A 155 -12.01 -10.36 23.84
C ASP A 155 -12.80 -10.88 22.63
N GLU A 156 -13.45 -12.05 22.77
CA GLU A 156 -14.18 -12.67 21.68
C GLU A 156 -15.34 -11.81 21.20
N ALA A 157 -15.98 -11.06 22.10
CA ALA A 157 -17.10 -10.16 21.81
C ALA A 157 -16.68 -8.74 21.40
N ALA A 158 -15.38 -8.38 21.53
CA ALA A 158 -14.90 -7.03 21.22
C ALA A 158 -15.11 -6.69 19.74
N PHE A 159 -15.51 -5.46 19.46
CA PHE A 159 -15.41 -4.88 18.13
C PHE A 159 -13.98 -4.31 17.95
N VAL A 160 -13.29 -4.74 16.92
CA VAL A 160 -11.86 -4.47 16.72
C VAL A 160 -11.61 -3.59 15.50
N VAL A 161 -11.01 -2.44 15.73
CA VAL A 161 -10.58 -1.50 14.67
C VAL A 161 -9.08 -1.60 14.50
N ILE A 162 -8.61 -2.00 13.30
CA ILE A 162 -7.20 -2.11 12.97
C ILE A 162 -6.71 -0.90 12.18
N GLY A 163 -5.58 -0.33 12.60
CA GLY A 163 -4.76 0.60 11.82
C GLY A 163 -3.50 -0.10 11.33
N VAL A 164 -3.11 0.14 10.08
CA VAL A 164 -1.93 -0.51 9.48
C VAL A 164 -1.04 0.49 8.79
N GLY A 165 0.22 0.54 9.17
CA GLY A 165 1.21 1.41 8.54
C GLY A 165 2.33 1.82 9.47
N GLN A 166 3.37 2.43 8.90
CA GLN A 166 4.46 3.00 9.69
C GLN A 166 3.93 4.04 10.69
N VAL A 167 4.54 4.12 11.86
CA VAL A 167 4.23 5.18 12.82
C VAL A 167 4.86 6.49 12.31
N GLN A 168 4.03 7.30 11.64
CA GLN A 168 4.40 8.57 11.01
C GLN A 168 3.25 9.57 11.11
N MET A 169 3.55 10.87 11.17
CA MET A 169 2.53 11.93 11.22
C MET A 169 1.54 11.83 10.03
N ARG A 170 2.05 11.64 8.83
CA ARG A 170 1.22 11.51 7.62
C ARG A 170 0.25 10.30 7.63
N LYS A 171 0.49 9.31 8.48
CA LYS A 171 -0.38 8.14 8.64
C LYS A 171 -1.57 8.39 9.58
N GLY A 172 -1.63 9.57 10.21
CA GLY A 172 -2.73 9.96 11.08
C GLY A 172 -2.78 9.16 12.38
N VAL A 173 -1.61 8.74 12.91
CA VAL A 173 -1.54 7.97 14.17
C VAL A 173 -2.18 8.76 15.33
N LEU A 174 -2.01 10.08 15.35
CA LEU A 174 -2.62 10.93 16.38
C LEU A 174 -4.14 10.96 16.24
N ASP A 175 -4.68 11.04 15.00
CA ASP A 175 -6.12 10.95 14.76
C ASP A 175 -6.67 9.59 15.19
N PHE A 176 -5.95 8.51 14.90
CA PHE A 176 -6.32 7.16 15.32
C PHE A 176 -6.48 7.08 16.84
N ILE A 177 -5.54 7.68 17.60
CA ILE A 177 -5.60 7.74 19.06
C ILE A 177 -6.76 8.62 19.55
N GLU A 178 -6.98 9.80 18.96
CA GLU A 178 -8.06 10.70 19.37
C GLU A 178 -9.45 10.12 19.09
N VAL A 179 -9.61 9.34 18.01
CA VAL A 179 -10.83 8.58 17.72
C VAL A 179 -11.02 7.45 18.74
N ALA A 180 -9.96 6.71 19.05
CA ALA A 180 -10.01 5.63 20.04
C ALA A 180 -10.44 6.13 21.43
N LYS A 181 -9.93 7.28 21.89
CA LYS A 181 -10.35 7.89 23.17
C LYS A 181 -11.85 8.19 23.25
N GLN A 182 -12.48 8.51 22.10
CA GLN A 182 -13.92 8.82 22.05
C GLN A 182 -14.78 7.56 21.92
N LEU A 183 -14.18 6.38 21.69
CA LEU A 183 -14.84 5.09 21.54
C LEU A 183 -14.26 4.06 22.54
N PRO A 184 -14.41 4.27 23.85
CA PRO A 184 -13.74 3.45 24.89
C PRO A 184 -14.17 1.98 24.89
N ASP A 185 -15.37 1.65 24.39
CA ASP A 185 -15.92 0.31 24.33
C ASP A 185 -15.42 -0.48 23.09
N ILE A 186 -14.67 0.17 22.20
CA ILE A 186 -14.13 -0.42 20.97
C ILE A 186 -12.62 -0.64 21.15
N GLN A 187 -12.13 -1.83 20.78
CA GLN A 187 -10.71 -2.17 20.81
C GLN A 187 -10.01 -1.63 19.57
N PHE A 188 -8.94 -0.87 19.74
CA PHE A 188 -8.11 -0.38 18.66
C PHE A 188 -6.74 -1.08 18.64
N VAL A 189 -6.26 -1.47 17.46
CA VAL A 189 -4.98 -2.14 17.27
C VAL A 189 -4.20 -1.48 16.15
N TRP A 190 -2.97 -1.04 16.41
CA TRP A 190 -2.09 -0.49 15.37
C TRP A 190 -0.98 -1.48 15.04
N CYS A 191 -0.89 -1.87 13.75
CA CYS A 191 0.16 -2.73 13.21
C CYS A 191 1.15 -1.91 12.39
N GLY A 192 2.35 -1.75 12.91
CA GLY A 192 3.43 -1.00 12.31
C GLY A 192 4.25 -0.23 13.34
N GLY A 193 5.44 0.18 12.97
CA GLY A 193 6.41 0.81 13.86
C GLY A 193 7.20 1.92 13.19
N PHE A 194 8.25 2.38 13.84
CA PHE A 194 9.16 3.40 13.35
C PHE A 194 10.22 2.82 12.39
N SER A 195 9.84 2.56 11.12
CA SER A 195 10.76 1.98 10.12
C SER A 195 11.98 2.87 9.82
N PHE A 196 11.90 4.17 10.07
CA PHE A 196 12.99 5.13 9.93
C PHE A 196 13.63 5.53 11.27
N GLY A 197 13.21 4.93 12.37
CA GLY A 197 13.73 5.27 13.70
C GLY A 197 13.57 6.76 14.02
N LYS A 198 14.59 7.37 14.63
CA LYS A 198 14.57 8.76 15.11
C LYS A 198 14.47 9.84 14.01
N ILE A 199 14.73 9.50 12.74
CA ILE A 199 14.59 10.45 11.62
C ILE A 199 13.14 10.56 11.12
N THR A 200 12.22 9.81 11.71
CA THR A 200 10.78 9.93 11.45
C THR A 200 10.30 11.31 11.82
N ASP A 201 9.51 11.94 10.95
CA ASP A 201 8.88 13.23 11.29
C ASP A 201 7.91 13.08 12.46
N GLY A 202 8.01 13.97 13.47
CA GLY A 202 7.21 13.92 14.70
C GLY A 202 7.58 12.76 15.65
N TYR A 203 8.79 12.19 15.55
CA TYR A 203 9.20 10.99 16.31
C TYR A 203 8.94 11.11 17.82
N GLU A 204 9.34 12.20 18.46
CA GLU A 204 9.22 12.35 19.93
C GLU A 204 7.75 12.44 20.38
N GLU A 205 6.87 13.05 19.59
CA GLU A 205 5.43 13.12 19.86
C GLU A 205 4.77 11.76 19.67
N LEU A 206 5.04 11.11 18.53
CA LEU A 206 4.52 9.79 18.20
C LEU A 206 5.01 8.72 19.19
N LYS A 207 6.26 8.81 19.62
CA LYS A 207 6.83 7.90 20.62
C LYS A 207 6.07 7.96 21.94
N LYS A 208 5.71 9.15 22.41
CA LYS A 208 4.94 9.32 23.66
C LYS A 208 3.60 8.60 23.62
N VAL A 209 2.86 8.69 22.51
CA VAL A 209 1.55 8.03 22.37
C VAL A 209 1.68 6.51 22.17
N VAL A 210 2.76 6.05 21.54
CA VAL A 210 3.04 4.61 21.37
C VAL A 210 3.43 3.97 22.71
N GLU A 211 4.23 4.67 23.55
CA GLU A 211 4.66 4.18 24.86
C GLU A 211 3.58 4.26 25.93
N ASN A 212 2.63 5.19 25.80
CA ASN A 212 1.54 5.42 26.74
C ASN A 212 0.18 5.53 26.03
N PRO A 213 -0.29 4.45 25.36
CA PRO A 213 -1.54 4.48 24.63
C PRO A 213 -2.76 4.50 25.58
N PRO A 214 -3.94 4.95 25.12
CA PRO A 214 -5.19 4.73 25.84
C PRO A 214 -5.45 3.25 26.13
N ALA A 215 -6.22 2.96 27.18
CA ALA A 215 -6.47 1.60 27.64
C ALA A 215 -7.06 0.64 26.56
N ASN A 216 -7.83 1.20 25.63
CA ASN A 216 -8.45 0.46 24.52
C ASN A 216 -7.58 0.42 23.25
N VAL A 217 -6.30 0.84 23.30
CA VAL A 217 -5.39 0.86 22.15
C VAL A 217 -4.18 -0.04 22.40
N LYS A 218 -3.88 -0.92 21.45
CA LYS A 218 -2.65 -1.72 21.45
C LYS A 218 -1.78 -1.36 20.22
N PHE A 219 -0.49 -1.09 20.46
CA PHE A 219 0.52 -1.00 19.39
C PHE A 219 1.31 -2.30 19.33
N LEU A 220 1.23 -3.02 18.21
CA LEU A 220 1.89 -4.32 18.04
C LEU A 220 3.30 -4.21 17.44
N GLY A 221 3.71 -3.00 17.03
CA GLY A 221 4.98 -2.81 16.34
C GLY A 221 4.99 -3.35 14.92
N ILE A 222 6.18 -3.59 14.38
CA ILE A 222 6.35 -4.13 13.02
C ILE A 222 6.03 -5.63 13.06
N ILE A 223 4.99 -6.02 12.34
CA ILE A 223 4.51 -7.41 12.24
C ILE A 223 5.07 -8.04 10.97
N PRO A 224 5.56 -9.29 11.03
CA PRO A 224 5.89 -10.07 9.84
C PRO A 224 4.70 -10.19 8.90
N ARG A 225 4.95 -10.12 7.58
CA ARG A 225 3.88 -10.11 6.59
C ARG A 225 2.98 -11.36 6.66
N GLU A 226 3.56 -12.50 6.96
CA GLU A 226 2.87 -13.79 7.12
C GLU A 226 1.87 -13.81 8.28
N GLU A 227 2.07 -12.97 9.29
CA GLU A 227 1.17 -12.85 10.43
C GLU A 227 0.05 -11.80 10.21
N MET A 228 0.20 -10.94 9.22
CA MET A 228 -0.79 -9.88 8.97
C MET A 228 -2.18 -10.43 8.62
N ASN A 229 -2.27 -11.58 7.93
CA ASN A 229 -3.55 -12.21 7.66
C ASN A 229 -4.32 -12.55 8.95
N ASP A 230 -3.62 -12.98 9.99
CA ASP A 230 -4.21 -13.28 11.31
C ASP A 230 -4.82 -12.01 11.92
N LEU A 231 -4.09 -10.89 11.85
CA LEU A 231 -4.53 -9.61 12.43
C LEU A 231 -5.73 -8.99 11.69
N TYR A 232 -5.79 -9.12 10.37
CA TYR A 232 -7.00 -8.73 9.64
C TYR A 232 -8.19 -9.65 9.98
N ASN A 233 -7.96 -10.94 10.23
CA ASN A 233 -9.03 -11.87 10.61
C ASN A 233 -9.59 -11.61 12.01
N VAL A 234 -8.82 -11.09 12.96
CA VAL A 234 -9.34 -10.72 14.29
C VAL A 234 -10.07 -9.37 14.27
N SER A 235 -9.90 -8.58 13.23
CA SER A 235 -10.43 -7.22 13.11
C SER A 235 -11.81 -7.18 12.47
N ASP A 236 -12.56 -6.11 12.74
CA ASP A 236 -13.87 -5.84 12.17
C ASP A 236 -13.83 -4.67 11.17
N VAL A 237 -12.94 -3.71 11.35
CA VAL A 237 -12.80 -2.51 10.50
C VAL A 237 -11.34 -2.19 10.28
N LEU A 238 -10.96 -1.87 9.03
CA LEU A 238 -9.69 -1.17 8.76
C LEU A 238 -9.94 0.34 8.83
N PHE A 239 -9.25 1.01 9.75
CA PHE A 239 -9.27 2.46 9.90
C PHE A 239 -7.92 3.07 9.52
N MET A 240 -7.91 3.88 8.46
CA MET A 240 -6.70 4.57 7.98
C MET A 240 -6.97 6.07 7.83
N PRO A 241 -6.70 6.88 8.87
CA PRO A 241 -6.85 8.34 8.83
C PRO A 241 -5.67 9.05 8.14
N SER A 242 -4.99 8.38 7.23
CA SER A 242 -3.78 8.88 6.55
C SER A 242 -4.04 10.15 5.76
N TYR A 243 -3.15 11.14 5.89
CA TYR A 243 -3.21 12.40 5.15
C TYR A 243 -2.69 12.29 3.72
N ASN A 244 -1.87 11.28 3.44
CA ASN A 244 -1.32 11.04 2.11
C ASN A 244 -1.05 9.55 1.90
N GLU A 245 -1.49 9.05 0.76
CA GLU A 245 -1.31 7.66 0.32
C GLU A 245 -1.06 7.61 -1.19
N LEU A 246 -0.74 6.42 -1.69
CA LEU A 246 -0.73 6.13 -3.11
C LEU A 246 -1.82 5.10 -3.47
N PHE A 247 -1.55 3.86 -3.20
CA PHE A 247 -2.51 2.76 -3.16
C PHE A 247 -2.03 1.76 -2.10
N PRO A 248 -2.49 1.90 -0.85
CA PRO A 248 -1.99 1.10 0.26
C PRO A 248 -2.27 -0.39 0.08
N MET A 249 -1.24 -1.21 0.28
CA MET A 249 -1.38 -2.67 0.29
C MET A 249 -2.35 -3.12 1.38
N ALA A 250 -2.34 -2.45 2.54
CA ALA A 250 -3.24 -2.71 3.66
C ALA A 250 -4.73 -2.69 3.27
N ILE A 251 -5.13 -1.83 2.34
CA ILE A 251 -6.50 -1.80 1.82
C ILE A 251 -6.81 -3.08 1.05
N LEU A 252 -5.92 -3.49 0.13
CA LEU A 252 -6.10 -4.71 -0.66
C LEU A 252 -6.06 -5.97 0.22
N GLU A 253 -5.22 -5.97 1.24
CA GLU A 253 -5.16 -7.02 2.24
C GLU A 253 -6.49 -7.13 3.00
N ALA A 254 -7.01 -6.03 3.55
CA ALA A 254 -8.27 -6.01 4.30
C ALA A 254 -9.49 -6.39 3.45
N VAL A 255 -9.60 -5.87 2.22
CA VAL A 255 -10.76 -6.19 1.36
C VAL A 255 -10.79 -7.64 0.90
N ASN A 256 -9.63 -8.33 0.84
CA ASN A 256 -9.59 -9.76 0.57
C ASN A 256 -10.27 -10.59 1.68
N LEU A 257 -10.33 -10.06 2.89
CA LEU A 257 -11.05 -10.65 4.02
C LEU A 257 -12.47 -10.07 4.18
N HIS A 258 -12.87 -9.18 3.29
CA HIS A 258 -14.13 -8.44 3.31
C HIS A 258 -14.27 -7.51 4.53
N VAL A 259 -13.16 -7.00 5.06
CA VAL A 259 -13.15 -6.05 6.17
C VAL A 259 -13.61 -4.67 5.68
N PRO A 260 -14.63 -4.06 6.28
CA PRO A 260 -15.06 -2.69 5.97
C PRO A 260 -13.94 -1.66 6.15
N LEU A 261 -13.95 -0.63 5.32
CA LEU A 261 -12.95 0.42 5.28
C LEU A 261 -13.49 1.74 5.84
N VAL A 262 -12.76 2.36 6.77
CA VAL A 262 -12.95 3.76 7.20
C VAL A 262 -11.68 4.52 6.88
N LEU A 263 -11.77 5.47 5.95
CA LEU A 263 -10.60 6.16 5.40
C LEU A 263 -10.80 7.67 5.45
N ARG A 264 -9.69 8.43 5.49
CA ARG A 264 -9.74 9.86 5.20
C ARG A 264 -10.22 10.07 3.77
N ASP A 265 -11.08 11.07 3.54
CA ASP A 265 -11.62 11.41 2.21
C ASP A 265 -10.50 12.02 1.35
N LEU A 266 -9.69 11.17 0.74
CA LEU A 266 -8.66 11.55 -0.20
C LEU A 266 -9.16 11.32 -1.63
N ASP A 267 -9.00 12.31 -2.50
CA ASP A 267 -9.45 12.23 -3.89
C ASP A 267 -8.91 10.99 -4.62
N LEU A 268 -7.68 10.59 -4.27
CA LEU A 268 -7.01 9.43 -4.86
C LEU A 268 -7.75 8.09 -4.63
N TYR A 269 -8.62 8.00 -3.63
CA TYR A 269 -9.38 6.77 -3.36
C TYR A 269 -10.62 6.62 -4.23
N ARG A 270 -11.19 7.70 -4.76
CA ARG A 270 -12.44 7.66 -5.51
C ARG A 270 -12.37 6.74 -6.72
N ASP A 271 -11.32 6.90 -7.53
CA ASP A 271 -11.14 6.11 -8.76
C ASP A 271 -10.71 4.65 -8.50
N ILE A 272 -10.03 4.39 -7.37
CA ILE A 272 -9.50 3.05 -7.07
C ILE A 272 -10.37 2.24 -6.09
N LEU A 273 -11.23 2.90 -5.31
CA LEU A 273 -12.14 2.22 -4.38
C LEU A 273 -13.61 2.39 -4.76
N PHE A 274 -13.91 3.12 -5.87
CA PHE A 274 -15.25 3.26 -6.44
C PHE A 274 -16.28 3.77 -5.41
N GLU A 275 -15.85 4.65 -4.50
CA GLU A 275 -16.61 5.16 -3.35
C GLU A 275 -17.17 4.08 -2.39
N LYS A 276 -16.65 2.86 -2.43
CA LYS A 276 -17.10 1.71 -1.62
C LYS A 276 -16.40 1.64 -0.27
N TYR A 277 -16.37 2.74 0.46
CA TYR A 277 -15.78 2.85 1.81
C TYR A 277 -16.50 3.91 2.63
N GLU A 278 -16.35 3.90 3.95
CA GLU A 278 -16.75 5.02 4.81
C GLU A 278 -15.65 6.07 4.80
N ARG A 279 -16.03 7.35 4.72
CA ARG A 279 -15.10 8.46 4.60
C ARG A 279 -15.40 9.61 5.54
N ALA A 280 -14.35 10.22 6.06
CA ALA A 280 -14.44 11.45 6.84
C ALA A 280 -13.14 12.26 6.71
N ASN A 281 -13.20 13.54 7.10
CA ASN A 281 -12.05 14.44 7.04
C ASN A 281 -11.55 14.87 8.42
N ASP A 282 -12.31 14.56 9.46
CA ASP A 282 -12.01 14.91 10.85
C ASP A 282 -12.33 13.75 11.81
N ASN A 283 -11.89 13.90 13.06
CA ASN A 283 -12.06 12.87 14.07
C ASN A 283 -13.54 12.65 14.44
N ALA A 284 -14.37 13.67 14.41
CA ALA A 284 -15.81 13.53 14.68
C ALA A 284 -16.50 12.67 13.63
N GLY A 285 -16.20 12.89 12.36
CA GLY A 285 -16.68 12.07 11.25
C GLY A 285 -16.19 10.62 11.32
N PHE A 286 -14.92 10.38 11.67
CA PHE A 286 -14.39 9.03 11.88
C PHE A 286 -15.09 8.30 13.02
N VAL A 287 -15.31 8.99 14.15
CA VAL A 287 -16.07 8.45 15.29
C VAL A 287 -17.48 8.02 14.85
N GLN A 288 -18.19 8.88 14.12
CA GLN A 288 -19.53 8.56 13.60
C GLN A 288 -19.51 7.36 12.65
N ALA A 289 -18.54 7.30 11.72
CA ALA A 289 -18.43 6.21 10.77
C ALA A 289 -18.16 4.86 11.46
N ILE A 290 -17.22 4.81 12.41
CA ILE A 290 -16.90 3.60 13.16
C ILE A 290 -18.08 3.20 14.06
N LYS A 291 -18.68 4.14 14.76
CA LYS A 291 -19.85 3.90 15.63
C LYS A 291 -21.01 3.32 14.85
N ARG A 292 -21.30 3.84 13.66
CA ARG A 292 -22.35 3.33 12.79
C ARG A 292 -22.09 1.88 12.33
N LEU A 293 -20.83 1.54 12.01
CA LEU A 293 -20.47 0.16 11.69
C LEU A 293 -20.58 -0.78 12.89
N TYR A 294 -20.34 -0.26 14.10
CA TYR A 294 -20.49 -1.02 15.35
C TYR A 294 -21.95 -1.24 15.76
N GLU A 295 -22.81 -0.21 15.65
CA GLU A 295 -24.18 -0.22 16.16
C GLU A 295 -25.21 -0.73 15.14
N GLU A 296 -24.90 -0.68 13.83
CA GLU A 296 -25.84 -1.00 12.75
C GLU A 296 -25.35 -2.20 11.90
N PRO A 297 -25.74 -3.45 12.27
CA PRO A 297 -25.29 -4.66 11.56
C PRO A 297 -25.56 -4.65 10.05
N GLN A 298 -26.69 -4.08 9.61
CA GLN A 298 -27.03 -3.95 8.20
C GLN A 298 -26.07 -3.02 7.43
N VAL A 299 -25.56 -1.97 8.08
CA VAL A 299 -24.54 -1.08 7.50
C VAL A 299 -23.21 -1.81 7.40
N TYR A 300 -22.83 -2.53 8.46
CA TYR A 300 -21.61 -3.34 8.47
C TYR A 300 -21.63 -4.37 7.33
N GLU A 301 -22.70 -5.14 7.18
CA GLU A 301 -22.83 -6.16 6.12
C GLU A 301 -22.78 -5.53 4.72
N ALA A 302 -23.44 -4.39 4.51
CA ALA A 302 -23.38 -3.67 3.24
C ALA A 302 -21.94 -3.22 2.92
N LYS A 303 -21.18 -2.72 3.91
CA LYS A 303 -19.78 -2.31 3.72
C LYS A 303 -18.84 -3.49 3.55
N ALA A 304 -19.07 -4.60 4.21
CA ALA A 304 -18.34 -5.84 4.00
C ALA A 304 -18.55 -6.38 2.57
N LEU A 305 -19.78 -6.30 2.04
CA LEU A 305 -20.08 -6.63 0.64
C LEU A 305 -19.33 -5.69 -0.34
N GLN A 306 -19.31 -4.38 -0.06
CA GLN A 306 -18.53 -3.42 -0.86
C GLN A 306 -17.04 -3.74 -0.87
N SER A 307 -16.46 -4.13 0.26
CA SER A 307 -15.05 -4.58 0.33
C SER A 307 -14.82 -5.85 -0.50
N LYS A 308 -15.77 -6.80 -0.48
CA LYS A 308 -15.73 -7.98 -1.36
C LYS A 308 -15.71 -7.60 -2.84
N GLU A 309 -16.53 -6.66 -3.27
CA GLU A 309 -16.57 -6.19 -4.66
C GLU A 309 -15.25 -5.54 -5.09
N ILE A 310 -14.61 -4.75 -4.21
CA ILE A 310 -13.25 -4.22 -4.46
C ILE A 310 -12.25 -5.36 -4.64
N SER A 311 -12.28 -6.37 -3.76
CA SER A 311 -11.40 -7.54 -3.84
C SER A 311 -11.59 -8.34 -5.13
N GLU A 312 -12.82 -8.46 -5.64
CA GLU A 312 -13.12 -9.14 -6.90
C GLU A 312 -12.58 -8.35 -8.10
N TYR A 313 -12.65 -7.02 -8.06
CA TYR A 313 -12.08 -6.17 -9.11
C TYR A 313 -10.55 -6.31 -9.20
N TYR A 314 -9.85 -6.35 -8.07
CA TYR A 314 -8.39 -6.52 -7.97
C TYR A 314 -7.95 -7.98 -7.87
N CYS A 315 -8.73 -8.92 -8.38
CA CYS A 315 -8.39 -10.34 -8.36
C CYS A 315 -7.19 -10.68 -9.26
N LYS A 316 -6.60 -11.85 -9.03
CA LYS A 316 -5.42 -12.34 -9.75
C LYS A 316 -5.60 -12.29 -11.26
N GLU A 317 -6.72 -12.77 -11.74
CA GLU A 317 -7.03 -12.91 -13.15
C GLU A 317 -7.04 -11.57 -13.87
N ASN A 318 -7.69 -10.56 -13.26
CA ASN A 318 -7.80 -9.23 -13.82
C ASN A 318 -6.43 -8.51 -13.86
N VAL A 319 -5.70 -8.51 -12.75
CA VAL A 319 -4.42 -7.78 -12.67
C VAL A 319 -3.33 -8.49 -13.48
N LEU A 320 -3.31 -9.83 -13.49
CA LEU A 320 -2.38 -10.61 -14.32
C LEU A 320 -2.61 -10.35 -15.80
N LYS A 321 -3.87 -10.30 -16.25
CA LYS A 321 -4.22 -9.98 -17.65
C LYS A 321 -3.61 -8.65 -18.07
N ILE A 322 -3.75 -7.59 -17.25
CA ILE A 322 -3.17 -6.26 -17.53
C ILE A 322 -1.64 -6.36 -17.66
N TRP A 323 -0.96 -7.08 -16.76
CA TRP A 323 0.49 -7.27 -16.84
C TRP A 323 0.93 -8.04 -18.08
N ARG A 324 0.22 -9.10 -18.46
CA ARG A 324 0.52 -9.90 -19.67
C ARG A 324 0.37 -9.05 -20.93
N GLU A 325 -0.70 -8.29 -21.04
CA GLU A 325 -0.95 -7.36 -22.17
C GLU A 325 0.12 -6.26 -22.23
N PHE A 326 0.46 -5.67 -21.10
CA PHE A 326 1.48 -4.62 -21.02
C PHE A 326 2.85 -5.13 -21.46
N TYR A 327 3.38 -6.18 -20.85
CA TYR A 327 4.71 -6.70 -21.19
C TYR A 327 4.77 -7.22 -22.62
N SER A 328 3.77 -7.95 -23.09
CA SER A 328 3.72 -8.44 -24.47
C SER A 328 3.64 -7.27 -25.48
N GLY A 329 2.88 -6.24 -25.16
CA GLY A 329 2.75 -5.05 -25.98
C GLY A 329 4.05 -4.25 -26.14
N ILE A 330 4.76 -4.01 -25.03
CA ILE A 330 6.03 -3.28 -25.07
C ILE A 330 7.15 -4.12 -25.73
N TYR A 331 7.18 -5.43 -25.52
CA TYR A 331 8.11 -6.34 -26.19
C TYR A 331 7.94 -6.32 -27.72
N LYS A 332 6.70 -6.47 -28.22
CA LYS A 332 6.41 -6.41 -29.65
C LYS A 332 6.88 -5.08 -30.27
N ARG A 333 6.66 -3.96 -29.59
CA ARG A 333 7.13 -2.64 -30.07
C ARG A 333 8.66 -2.54 -30.07
N PHE A 334 9.33 -3.18 -29.13
CA PHE A 334 10.79 -3.20 -29.06
C PHE A 334 11.40 -4.00 -30.21
N VAL A 335 10.91 -5.21 -30.46
CA VAL A 335 11.40 -6.07 -31.55
C VAL A 335 11.15 -5.45 -32.93
N ASN A 336 10.02 -4.77 -33.14
CA ASN A 336 9.68 -4.12 -34.42
C ASN A 336 10.49 -2.84 -34.70
N LYS A 337 11.22 -2.31 -33.73
CA LYS A 337 12.08 -1.13 -33.87
C LYS A 337 13.56 -1.46 -34.08
N GLY A 338 13.96 -2.69 -33.87
CA GLY A 338 15.35 -3.18 -34.02
C GLY A 338 15.54 -3.97 -35.29
#